data_24956a4e51610d80333e4a022caf07bb
#
_entry.id   24956a4e51610d80333e4a022caf07bb
#
_cell.length_a   1.000
_cell.length_b   1.000
_cell.length_c   1.000
_cell.angle_alpha   90.00
_cell.angle_beta   90.00
_cell.angle_gamma   90.00
#
_symmetry.space_group_name_H-M   'P 1'
#
loop_
_entity.id
_entity.type
_entity.pdbx_description
1 polymer ?
#
loop_
_entity_poly.entity_id
_entity_poly.type
_entity_poly.pdbx_seq_one_letter_code
_entity_poly.pdbx_strand_id
1 'polypeptide(L)'
;MRDLYIDDHPGLAGALMFTLSPEGSGEAAIFSLTDPIGSGEDIARLVSEGYIVRTRADSGGEEPDNNDTVRFEAALAAGAHTISTDYPGPVEGMDYWIAIPNGTPSACNPITAPVWCTSEDIEWLGD
;
A
#
# COMPACT_ATOMS: atom_id res chain seq x y z
N MET A 1 22.99 -9.95 -8.32
CA MET A 1 22.71 -10.10 -6.85
C MET A 1 21.32 -10.68 -6.61
N ARG A 2 20.24 -10.11 -7.21
CA ARG A 2 18.87 -10.65 -7.12
C ARG A 2 18.82 -12.13 -7.53
N ASP A 3 19.33 -12.47 -8.69
CA ASP A 3 19.26 -13.83 -9.26
C ASP A 3 19.98 -14.87 -8.37
N LEU A 4 21.14 -14.52 -7.80
CA LEU A 4 21.83 -15.38 -6.84
C LEU A 4 21.01 -15.62 -5.56
N TYR A 5 20.28 -14.60 -5.09
CA TYR A 5 19.43 -14.75 -3.91
C TYR A 5 18.22 -15.65 -4.20
N ILE A 6 17.63 -15.55 -5.39
CA ILE A 6 16.51 -16.38 -5.81
C ILE A 6 16.95 -17.83 -6.06
N ASP A 7 18.14 -18.03 -6.65
CA ASP A 7 18.69 -19.38 -6.89
C ASP A 7 18.89 -20.14 -5.57
N ASP A 8 19.31 -19.44 -4.50
CA ASP A 8 19.49 -20.04 -3.17
C ASP A 8 18.14 -20.23 -2.42
N HIS A 9 17.07 -19.55 -2.84
CA HIS A 9 15.75 -19.56 -2.18
C HIS A 9 14.60 -19.75 -3.19
N PRO A 10 14.47 -20.93 -3.81
CA PRO A 10 13.41 -21.17 -4.80
C PRO A 10 12.02 -20.90 -4.23
N GLY A 11 11.23 -20.06 -4.90
CA GLY A 11 9.91 -19.64 -4.43
C GLY A 11 9.95 -18.89 -3.09
N LEU A 12 11.11 -18.27 -2.77
CA LEU A 12 11.38 -17.59 -1.49
C LEU A 12 11.29 -18.48 -0.25
N ALA A 13 11.35 -19.79 -0.38
CA ALA A 13 11.36 -20.72 0.75
C ALA A 13 12.56 -20.45 1.68
N GLY A 14 12.29 -20.09 2.95
CA GLY A 14 13.33 -19.75 3.93
C GLY A 14 14.02 -18.40 3.70
N ALA A 15 13.58 -17.62 2.71
CA ALA A 15 14.10 -16.28 2.45
C ALA A 15 13.78 -15.31 3.59
N LEU A 16 14.71 -14.40 3.87
CA LEU A 16 14.53 -13.32 4.86
C LEU A 16 14.06 -12.01 4.22
N MET A 17 14.06 -11.92 2.89
CA MET A 17 13.67 -10.72 2.14
C MET A 17 12.76 -11.10 0.98
N PHE A 18 11.81 -10.22 0.66
CA PHE A 18 11.04 -10.29 -0.57
C PHE A 18 11.78 -9.60 -1.71
N THR A 19 11.53 -10.04 -2.92
CA THR A 19 12.05 -9.41 -4.15
C THR A 19 10.91 -8.76 -4.92
N LEU A 20 11.20 -7.65 -5.59
CA LEU A 20 10.30 -7.11 -6.62
C LEU A 20 10.49 -7.97 -7.87
N SER A 21 9.50 -8.82 -8.14
CA SER A 21 9.54 -9.81 -9.20
C SER A 21 8.38 -9.62 -10.16
N PRO A 22 8.53 -10.00 -11.43
CA PRO A 22 7.42 -9.95 -12.38
C PRO A 22 6.26 -10.82 -11.94
N GLU A 23 5.04 -10.40 -12.27
CA GLU A 23 3.85 -11.22 -12.07
C GLU A 23 4.02 -12.59 -12.77
N GLY A 24 3.55 -13.64 -12.11
CA GLY A 24 3.66 -15.01 -12.58
C GLY A 24 4.99 -15.70 -12.31
N SER A 25 5.99 -15.02 -11.75
CA SER A 25 7.19 -15.70 -11.26
C SER A 25 6.94 -16.35 -9.90
N GLY A 26 7.62 -17.45 -9.61
CA GLY A 26 7.42 -18.23 -8.37
C GLY A 26 7.78 -17.46 -7.08
N GLU A 27 8.57 -16.41 -7.21
CA GLU A 27 8.98 -15.52 -6.11
C GLU A 27 8.16 -14.22 -6.02
N ALA A 28 7.14 -14.04 -6.88
CA ALA A 28 6.28 -12.86 -6.83
C ALA A 28 5.39 -12.88 -5.58
N ALA A 29 5.56 -11.91 -4.70
CA ALA A 29 4.77 -11.76 -3.48
C ALA A 29 4.35 -10.31 -3.23
N ILE A 30 5.20 -9.34 -3.61
CA ILE A 30 4.99 -7.91 -3.38
C ILE A 30 5.12 -7.15 -4.69
N PHE A 31 4.16 -6.27 -4.94
CA PHE A 31 4.17 -5.37 -6.10
C PHE A 31 4.20 -3.90 -5.65
N SER A 32 4.87 -3.05 -6.43
CA SER A 32 4.88 -1.61 -6.24
C SER A 32 4.30 -0.94 -7.47
N LEU A 33 3.02 -0.52 -7.37
CA LEU A 33 2.30 0.22 -8.39
C LEU A 33 2.08 1.65 -7.87
N THR A 34 2.90 2.59 -8.31
CA THR A 34 2.97 3.94 -7.72
C THR A 34 1.89 4.91 -8.22
N ASP A 35 1.09 4.51 -9.21
CA ASP A 35 -0.02 5.30 -9.72
C ASP A 35 -1.38 4.62 -9.44
N PRO A 36 -2.01 4.89 -8.29
CA PRO A 36 -3.27 4.26 -7.94
C PRO A 36 -4.46 4.75 -8.78
N ILE A 37 -4.35 5.90 -9.44
CA ILE A 37 -5.40 6.39 -10.34
C ILE A 37 -5.38 5.59 -11.64
N GLY A 38 -4.20 5.46 -12.26
CA GLY A 38 -4.06 4.74 -13.53
C GLY A 38 -4.05 3.21 -13.38
N SER A 39 -3.65 2.69 -12.21
CA SER A 39 -3.48 1.25 -11.95
C SER A 39 -4.45 0.71 -10.90
N GLY A 40 -5.53 1.41 -10.58
CA GLY A 40 -6.44 1.00 -9.50
C GLY A 40 -7.06 -0.39 -9.69
N GLU A 41 -7.45 -0.73 -10.93
CA GLU A 41 -7.98 -2.05 -11.26
C GLU A 41 -6.92 -3.18 -11.09
N ASP A 42 -5.68 -2.92 -11.51
CA ASP A 42 -4.58 -3.88 -11.34
C ASP A 42 -4.22 -4.06 -9.85
N ILE A 43 -4.22 -2.98 -9.08
CA ILE A 43 -4.01 -3.04 -7.62
C ILE A 43 -5.09 -3.92 -6.99
N ALA A 44 -6.37 -3.65 -7.27
CA ALA A 44 -7.49 -4.39 -6.72
C ALA A 44 -7.45 -5.89 -7.11
N ARG A 45 -7.11 -6.19 -8.35
CA ARG A 45 -6.92 -7.56 -8.84
C ARG A 45 -5.81 -8.28 -8.08
N LEU A 46 -4.61 -7.70 -8.02
CA LEU A 46 -3.46 -8.31 -7.32
C LEU A 46 -3.76 -8.53 -5.83
N VAL A 47 -4.43 -7.57 -5.18
CA VAL A 47 -4.87 -7.72 -3.78
C VAL A 47 -5.85 -8.89 -3.63
N SER A 48 -6.83 -9.01 -4.53
CA SER A 48 -7.81 -10.11 -4.51
C SER A 48 -7.18 -11.48 -4.77
N GLU A 49 -6.06 -11.54 -5.49
CA GLU A 49 -5.27 -12.73 -5.75
C GLU A 49 -4.30 -13.09 -4.60
N GLY A 50 -4.24 -12.25 -3.55
CA GLY A 50 -3.46 -12.50 -2.34
C GLY A 50 -2.04 -11.93 -2.36
N TYR A 51 -1.69 -11.10 -3.33
CA TYR A 51 -0.42 -10.38 -3.35
C TYR A 51 -0.44 -9.16 -2.43
N ILE A 52 0.72 -8.78 -1.91
CA ILE A 52 0.88 -7.53 -1.17
C ILE A 52 1.18 -6.40 -2.18
N VAL A 53 0.41 -5.33 -2.12
CA VAL A 53 0.60 -4.19 -3.01
C VAL A 53 0.92 -2.92 -2.23
N ARG A 54 1.99 -2.26 -2.66
CA ARG A 54 2.37 -0.91 -2.21
C ARG A 54 2.05 0.09 -3.30
N THR A 55 1.50 1.25 -2.91
CA THR A 55 1.28 2.40 -3.80
C THR A 55 1.70 3.71 -3.12
N ARG A 56 1.37 4.86 -3.72
CA ARG A 56 1.67 6.20 -3.20
C ARG A 56 0.42 7.07 -3.15
N ALA A 57 0.31 7.88 -2.09
CA ALA A 57 -0.73 8.88 -1.92
C ALA A 57 -0.42 10.21 -2.65
N ASP A 58 0.83 10.46 -2.95
CA ASP A 58 1.35 11.68 -3.57
C ASP A 58 2.47 11.35 -4.57
N SER A 59 2.69 12.21 -5.55
CA SER A 59 3.66 11.99 -6.63
C SER A 59 4.52 13.20 -6.98
N GLY A 60 4.83 14.04 -5.99
CA GLY A 60 5.89 15.01 -6.15
C GLY A 60 5.55 16.48 -6.00
N GLY A 61 4.40 16.88 -5.50
CA GLY A 61 4.15 18.26 -5.14
C GLY A 61 2.86 18.85 -5.71
N GLU A 62 2.28 18.25 -6.74
CA GLU A 62 1.00 18.74 -7.28
C GLU A 62 -0.14 18.53 -6.28
N GLU A 63 -0.18 17.38 -5.63
CA GLU A 63 -1.19 17.05 -4.63
C GLU A 63 -1.13 18.01 -3.42
N PRO A 64 0.03 18.23 -2.76
CA PRO A 64 0.10 19.17 -1.64
C PRO A 64 -0.14 20.63 -2.07
N ASP A 65 0.32 21.06 -3.24
CA ASP A 65 0.11 22.44 -3.72
C ASP A 65 -1.37 22.76 -3.97
N ASN A 66 -2.18 21.75 -4.30
CA ASN A 66 -3.61 21.88 -4.57
C ASN A 66 -4.50 21.34 -3.44
N ASN A 67 -3.91 20.85 -2.35
CA ASN A 67 -4.61 20.13 -1.27
C ASN A 67 -5.49 18.99 -1.84
N ASP A 68 -4.94 18.22 -2.79
CA ASP A 68 -5.63 17.18 -3.56
C ASP A 68 -5.39 15.80 -2.95
N THR A 69 -6.46 15.12 -2.51
CA THR A 69 -6.41 13.78 -1.92
C THR A 69 -6.90 12.68 -2.86
N VAL A 70 -7.24 12.99 -4.11
CA VAL A 70 -7.82 12.03 -5.06
C VAL A 70 -6.94 10.78 -5.26
N ARG A 71 -5.62 10.97 -5.33
CA ARG A 71 -4.67 9.85 -5.42
C ARG A 71 -4.70 8.96 -4.17
N PHE A 72 -4.74 9.56 -2.99
CA PHE A 72 -4.86 8.81 -1.73
C PHE A 72 -6.19 8.05 -1.64
N GLU A 73 -7.30 8.69 -2.01
CA GLU A 73 -8.62 8.05 -2.02
C GLU A 73 -8.67 6.87 -3.01
N ALA A 74 -8.08 7.03 -4.20
CA ALA A 74 -7.94 5.95 -5.16
C ALA A 74 -7.10 4.77 -4.60
N ALA A 75 -6.02 5.07 -3.87
CA ALA A 75 -5.17 4.07 -3.24
C ALA A 75 -5.92 3.25 -2.16
N LEU A 76 -6.73 3.94 -1.33
CA LEU A 76 -7.59 3.28 -0.33
C LEU A 76 -8.66 2.42 -1.00
N ALA A 77 -9.36 2.96 -2.00
CA ALA A 77 -10.43 2.26 -2.71
C ALA A 77 -9.93 1.01 -3.45
N ALA A 78 -8.72 1.07 -4.01
CA ALA A 78 -8.07 -0.06 -4.67
C ALA A 78 -7.55 -1.13 -3.70
N GLY A 79 -7.61 -0.90 -2.39
CA GLY A 79 -7.21 -1.86 -1.37
C GLY A 79 -5.71 -2.10 -1.26
N ALA A 80 -4.88 -1.14 -1.64
CA ALA A 80 -3.43 -1.25 -1.46
C ALA A 80 -3.07 -1.47 0.02
N HIS A 81 -2.16 -2.42 0.30
CA HIS A 81 -1.77 -2.77 1.67
C HIS A 81 -0.86 -1.73 2.32
N THR A 82 -0.06 -1.04 1.51
CA THR A 82 0.82 0.03 1.98
C THR A 82 0.68 1.23 1.08
N ILE A 83 0.33 2.37 1.66
CA ILE A 83 0.20 3.65 0.97
C ILE A 83 1.27 4.58 1.55
N SER A 84 2.30 4.86 0.77
CA SER A 84 3.37 5.76 1.22
C SER A 84 3.03 7.21 0.87
N THR A 85 3.43 8.12 1.76
CA THR A 85 3.31 9.56 1.59
C THR A 85 4.56 10.26 2.09
N ASP A 86 4.87 11.42 1.54
CA ASP A 86 5.89 12.32 2.05
C ASP A 86 5.30 13.31 3.08
N TYR A 87 3.97 13.26 3.32
CA TYR A 87 3.21 14.16 4.20
C TYR A 87 2.38 13.39 5.25
N PRO A 88 3.03 12.70 6.21
CA PRO A 88 2.33 11.80 7.14
C PRO A 88 1.63 12.53 8.31
N GLY A 89 1.73 13.84 8.39
CA GLY A 89 1.12 14.64 9.46
C GLY A 89 1.17 16.13 9.16
N PRO A 90 0.45 16.95 9.96
CA PRO A 90 0.37 18.38 9.75
C PRO A 90 1.74 19.07 9.94
N VAL A 91 2.06 20.00 9.04
CA VAL A 91 3.26 20.83 9.07
C VAL A 91 2.81 22.30 9.06
N GLU A 92 3.48 23.15 9.86
CA GLU A 92 3.17 24.58 9.91
C GLU A 92 3.29 25.24 8.53
N GLY A 93 2.24 25.95 8.11
CA GLY A 93 2.17 26.62 6.81
C GLY A 93 1.76 25.72 5.63
N MET A 94 1.36 24.48 5.89
CA MET A 94 0.86 23.55 4.88
C MET A 94 -0.48 22.94 5.33
N ASP A 95 -1.50 23.01 4.48
CA ASP A 95 -2.82 22.47 4.77
C ASP A 95 -3.00 21.01 4.28
N TYR A 96 -1.97 20.45 3.62
CA TYR A 96 -1.98 19.09 3.09
C TYR A 96 -1.23 18.11 4.01
N TRP A 97 -1.89 17.05 4.37
CA TRP A 97 -1.29 15.83 4.94
C TRP A 97 -2.20 14.64 4.68
N ILE A 98 -1.64 13.45 4.72
CA ILE A 98 -2.38 12.20 4.51
C ILE A 98 -2.72 11.57 5.87
N ALA A 99 -4.01 11.38 6.10
CA ALA A 99 -4.53 10.67 7.26
C ALA A 99 -5.62 9.68 6.82
N ILE A 100 -5.55 8.46 7.31
CA ILE A 100 -6.62 7.48 7.10
C ILE A 100 -7.88 7.99 7.83
N PRO A 101 -9.07 7.85 7.22
CA PRO A 101 -10.32 8.23 7.87
C PRO A 101 -10.45 7.62 9.27
N ASN A 102 -10.87 8.45 10.24
CA ASN A 102 -10.96 8.18 11.67
C ASN A 102 -9.62 8.28 12.45
N GLY A 103 -8.56 8.79 11.82
CA GLY A 103 -7.30 9.16 12.49
C GLY A 103 -6.43 7.99 12.94
N THR A 104 -6.67 6.80 12.45
CA THR A 104 -5.83 5.62 12.69
C THR A 104 -4.76 5.49 11.59
N PRO A 105 -3.56 4.94 11.88
CA PRO A 105 -2.54 4.67 10.86
C PRO A 105 -2.89 3.49 9.95
N SER A 106 -3.88 2.66 10.32
CA SER A 106 -4.36 1.51 9.54
C SER A 106 -5.88 1.55 9.34
N ALA A 107 -6.35 0.85 8.31
CA ALA A 107 -7.77 0.62 8.07
C ALA A 107 -7.99 -0.81 7.58
N CYS A 108 -9.19 -1.33 7.81
CA CYS A 108 -9.59 -2.61 7.23
C CYS A 108 -9.55 -2.53 5.71
N ASN A 109 -8.88 -3.50 5.08
CA ASN A 109 -8.77 -3.53 3.62
C ASN A 109 -10.16 -3.75 2.99
N PRO A 110 -10.61 -2.91 2.05
CA PRO A 110 -11.96 -3.00 1.48
C PRO A 110 -12.20 -4.26 0.64
N ILE A 111 -11.14 -4.97 0.23
CA ILE A 111 -11.22 -6.16 -0.63
C ILE A 111 -11.08 -7.44 0.18
N THR A 112 -10.15 -7.49 1.14
CA THR A 112 -9.77 -8.73 1.82
C THR A 112 -10.22 -8.83 3.27
N ALA A 113 -10.56 -7.71 3.92
CA ALA A 113 -11.00 -7.75 5.29
C ALA A 113 -12.42 -8.32 5.43
N PRO A 114 -12.72 -9.06 6.49
CA PRO A 114 -14.07 -9.51 6.75
C PRO A 114 -15.00 -8.32 7.05
N VAL A 115 -16.29 -8.47 6.76
CA VAL A 115 -17.30 -7.40 6.89
C VAL A 115 -17.47 -6.83 8.32
N TRP A 116 -17.01 -7.55 9.33
CA TRP A 116 -17.05 -7.13 10.73
C TRP A 116 -15.77 -6.43 11.19
N CYS A 117 -14.75 -6.34 10.32
CA CYS A 117 -13.47 -5.71 10.66
C CYS A 117 -13.67 -4.21 10.97
N THR A 118 -13.09 -3.77 12.05
CA THR A 118 -12.98 -2.36 12.43
C THR A 118 -11.51 -1.98 12.64
N SER A 119 -11.19 -0.68 12.65
CA SER A 119 -9.82 -0.23 12.92
C SER A 119 -9.32 -0.68 14.30
N GLU A 120 -10.22 -0.81 15.28
CA GLU A 120 -9.89 -1.28 16.64
C GLU A 120 -9.45 -2.76 16.64
N ASP A 121 -9.92 -3.57 15.68
CA ASP A 121 -9.54 -4.98 15.58
C ASP A 121 -8.10 -5.18 15.07
N ILE A 122 -7.59 -4.20 14.32
CA ILE A 122 -6.28 -4.29 13.66
C ILE A 122 -5.22 -3.41 14.30
N GLU A 123 -5.62 -2.43 15.10
CA GLU A 123 -4.72 -1.57 15.86
C GLU A 123 -4.94 -1.73 17.35
N TRP A 124 -3.92 -2.24 18.01
CA TRP A 124 -3.90 -2.23 19.46
C TRP A 124 -3.42 -0.85 19.94
N LEU A 125 -4.36 0.00 20.31
CA LEU A 125 -4.08 1.36 20.78
C LEU A 125 -3.60 1.42 22.23
N GLY A 126 -3.15 0.31 22.81
CA GLY A 126 -2.53 0.22 24.14
C GLY A 126 -3.19 1.09 25.21
N ASP A 127 -3.47 0.52 26.39
CA ASP A 127 -3.83 1.31 27.58
C ASP A 127 -2.64 2.14 28.08
#